data_511fe8e20d25457ec263d50a7050c6ab
#
_entry.id   511fe8e20d25457ec263d50a7050c6ab
#
_cell.length_a   1.000
_cell.length_b   1.000
_cell.length_c   1.000
_cell.angle_alpha   90.00
_cell.angle_beta   90.00
_cell.angle_gamma   90.00
#
_symmetry.space_group_name_H-M   'P 1'
#
loop_
_entity.id
_entity.type
_entity.pdbx_description
1 polymer ?
#
loop_
_entity_poly.entity_id
_entity_poly.type
_entity_poly.pdbx_seq_one_letter_code
_entity_poly.pdbx_strand_id
1 'polypeptide(L)'
;MPKSILIVDDNPNMSSLLSEMLEVFDFKSVRAADGTEALKTLEDGSFSMTITDMRMPNMTGMELLAKIKDKYPKMPVVLISGYSIGDENSGPGSVQPDGFLAKPFMMSDIEELINSLL
;
A
#
# COMPACT_ATOMS: atom_id res chain seq x y z
N MET A 1 -8.09 9.55 17.73
CA MET A 1 -7.76 10.11 16.42
C MET A 1 -7.74 9.03 15.37
N PRO A 2 -8.35 9.25 14.21
CA PRO A 2 -8.32 8.23 13.16
C PRO A 2 -6.89 8.06 12.63
N LYS A 3 -6.56 6.82 12.33
CA LYS A 3 -5.27 6.49 11.74
C LYS A 3 -5.28 6.85 10.27
N SER A 4 -4.12 7.20 9.75
CA SER A 4 -3.96 7.57 8.34
C SER A 4 -3.26 6.47 7.58
N ILE A 5 -3.73 6.22 6.36
CA ILE A 5 -3.17 5.21 5.47
C ILE A 5 -2.78 5.90 4.17
N LEU A 6 -1.57 5.62 3.69
CA LEU A 6 -1.12 6.15 2.41
C LEU A 6 -1.50 5.17 1.31
N ILE A 7 -2.16 5.68 0.28
CA ILE A 7 -2.55 4.90 -0.89
C ILE A 7 -1.70 5.36 -2.07
N VAL A 8 -0.99 4.44 -2.68
CA VAL A 8 -0.11 4.73 -3.82
C VAL A 8 -0.64 3.99 -5.05
N ASP A 9 -1.17 4.74 -6.00
CA ASP A 9 -1.74 4.17 -7.22
C ASP A 9 -1.85 5.27 -8.26
N ASP A 10 -1.40 4.99 -9.47
CA ASP A 10 -1.50 5.95 -10.58
C ASP A 10 -2.90 6.02 -11.19
N ASN A 11 -3.78 5.10 -10.80
CA ASN A 11 -5.16 5.08 -11.25
C ASN A 11 -6.05 5.81 -10.22
N PRO A 12 -6.57 7.01 -10.55
CA PRO A 12 -7.36 7.77 -9.58
C PRO A 12 -8.67 7.09 -9.19
N ASN A 13 -9.23 6.26 -10.05
CA ASN A 13 -10.46 5.54 -9.72
C ASN A 13 -10.21 4.49 -8.65
N MET A 14 -9.08 3.81 -8.73
CA MET A 14 -8.71 2.79 -7.74
C MET A 14 -8.38 3.44 -6.39
N SER A 15 -7.62 4.52 -6.40
CA SER A 15 -7.29 5.20 -5.15
C SER A 15 -8.52 5.81 -4.50
N SER A 16 -9.47 6.32 -5.28
CA SER A 16 -10.74 6.80 -4.74
C SER A 16 -11.54 5.69 -4.09
N LEU A 17 -11.60 4.53 -4.75
CA LEU A 17 -12.33 3.39 -4.22
C LEU A 17 -11.74 2.92 -2.88
N LEU A 18 -10.42 2.80 -2.83
CA LEU A 18 -9.73 2.42 -1.59
C LEU A 18 -9.98 3.44 -0.49
N SER A 19 -9.92 4.73 -0.82
CA SER A 19 -10.17 5.79 0.14
C SER A 19 -11.55 5.67 0.74
N GLU A 20 -12.57 5.42 -0.09
CA GLU A 20 -13.93 5.25 0.39
C GLU A 20 -14.09 4.02 1.29
N MET A 21 -13.45 2.92 0.91
CA MET A 21 -13.49 1.70 1.72
C MET A 21 -12.86 1.91 3.09
N LEU A 22 -11.73 2.61 3.12
CA LEU A 22 -11.04 2.90 4.38
C LEU A 22 -11.84 3.83 5.28
N GLU A 23 -12.58 4.76 4.71
CA GLU A 23 -13.44 5.64 5.48
C GLU A 23 -14.52 4.86 6.23
N VAL A 24 -15.03 3.79 5.64
CA VAL A 24 -16.03 2.94 6.29
C VAL A 24 -15.48 2.38 7.61
N PHE A 25 -14.18 2.15 7.68
CA PHE A 25 -13.52 1.63 8.89
C PHE A 25 -12.87 2.72 9.73
N ASP A 26 -13.26 3.97 9.51
CA ASP A 26 -12.78 5.14 10.27
C ASP A 26 -11.31 5.45 10.07
N PHE A 27 -10.77 5.15 8.90
CA PHE A 27 -9.40 5.53 8.56
C PHE A 27 -9.39 6.73 7.61
N LYS A 28 -8.43 7.61 7.81
CA LYS A 28 -8.16 8.66 6.84
C LYS A 28 -7.18 8.13 5.82
N SER A 29 -7.23 8.67 4.63
CA SER A 29 -6.28 8.28 3.59
C SER A 29 -5.69 9.50 2.90
N VAL A 30 -4.46 9.36 2.45
CA VAL A 30 -3.78 10.33 1.60
C VAL A 30 -3.36 9.55 0.36
N ARG A 31 -3.48 10.18 -0.80
CA ARG A 31 -3.19 9.51 -2.07
C ARG A 31 -1.94 10.07 -2.70
N ALA A 32 -1.12 9.18 -3.25
CA ALA A 32 0.05 9.52 -4.03
C ALA A 32 -0.06 8.82 -5.38
N ALA A 33 0.35 9.47 -6.45
CA ALA A 33 0.20 8.93 -7.79
C ALA A 33 1.36 8.01 -8.20
N ASP A 34 2.49 8.11 -7.54
CA ASP A 34 3.64 7.27 -7.82
C ASP A 34 4.54 7.12 -6.59
N GLY A 35 5.59 6.32 -6.74
CA GLY A 35 6.48 6.04 -5.62
C GLY A 35 7.27 7.25 -5.12
N THR A 36 7.66 8.14 -6.03
CA THR A 36 8.40 9.35 -5.64
C THR A 36 7.55 10.25 -4.78
N GLU A 37 6.30 10.47 -5.20
CA GLU A 37 5.35 11.26 -4.42
C GLU A 37 5.06 10.59 -3.08
N ALA A 38 4.95 9.25 -3.07
CA ALA A 38 4.70 8.50 -1.86
C ALA A 38 5.80 8.69 -0.83
N LEU A 39 7.06 8.61 -1.25
CA LEU A 39 8.18 8.78 -0.36
C LEU A 39 8.22 10.19 0.23
N LYS A 40 7.92 11.18 -0.59
CA LYS A 40 7.86 12.55 -0.12
C LYS A 40 6.71 12.76 0.87
N THR A 41 5.56 12.16 0.59
CA THR A 41 4.40 12.25 1.48
C THR A 41 4.70 11.61 2.84
N LEU A 42 5.42 10.49 2.83
CA LEU A 42 5.80 9.82 4.07
C LEU A 42 6.73 10.68 4.93
N GLU A 43 7.56 11.50 4.33
CA GLU A 43 8.43 12.42 5.07
C GLU A 43 7.64 13.53 5.77
N ASP A 44 6.53 13.95 5.18
CA ASP A 44 5.74 15.07 5.67
C ASP A 44 4.64 14.67 6.64
N GLY A 45 4.36 13.38 6.80
CA GLY A 45 3.24 12.94 7.59
C GLY A 45 3.52 11.71 8.42
N SER A 46 2.52 11.31 9.18
CA SER A 46 2.56 10.12 10.00
C SER A 46 1.49 9.15 9.51
N PHE A 47 1.90 7.94 9.14
CA PHE A 47 1.00 6.94 8.60
C PHE A 47 1.09 5.63 9.35
N SER A 48 -0.03 4.93 9.41
CA SER A 48 -0.10 3.64 10.08
C SER A 48 0.12 2.47 9.12
N MET A 49 -0.06 2.71 7.83
CA MET A 49 0.09 1.67 6.81
C MET A 49 0.21 2.33 5.44
N THR A 50 0.87 1.64 4.51
CA THR A 50 0.94 2.06 3.11
C THR A 50 0.37 0.94 2.24
N ILE A 51 -0.53 1.29 1.34
CA ILE A 51 -1.07 0.36 0.35
C ILE A 51 -0.60 0.85 -1.01
N THR A 52 0.11 0.02 -1.76
CA THR A 52 0.64 0.42 -3.04
C THR A 52 0.32 -0.59 -4.13
N ASP A 53 0.03 -0.08 -5.33
CA ASP A 53 -0.09 -0.92 -6.51
C ASP A 53 1.29 -1.45 -6.90
N MET A 54 1.31 -2.61 -7.52
CA MET A 54 2.55 -3.23 -8.01
C MET A 54 3.10 -2.52 -9.25
N ARG A 55 2.22 -2.05 -10.10
CA ARG A 55 2.60 -1.44 -11.37
C ARG A 55 2.31 0.04 -11.40
N MET A 56 3.36 0.82 -11.45
CA MET A 56 3.27 2.27 -11.51
C MET A 56 4.39 2.79 -12.39
N PRO A 57 4.22 3.98 -13.00
CA PRO A 57 5.32 4.60 -13.74
C PRO A 57 6.47 4.96 -12.79
N ASN A 58 7.67 4.95 -13.30
CA ASN A 58 8.90 5.38 -12.61
C ASN A 58 9.39 4.47 -11.50
N MET A 59 8.50 3.82 -10.75
CA MET A 59 8.90 2.97 -9.64
C MET A 59 7.83 1.91 -9.41
N THR A 60 8.24 0.64 -9.37
CA THR A 60 7.28 -0.44 -9.09
C THR A 60 6.92 -0.49 -7.62
N GLY A 61 5.83 -1.19 -7.30
CA GLY A 61 5.44 -1.38 -5.92
C GLY A 61 6.50 -2.10 -5.10
N MET A 62 7.20 -3.05 -5.70
CA MET A 62 8.28 -3.76 -5.01
C MET A 62 9.47 -2.84 -4.71
N GLU A 63 9.81 -1.96 -5.65
CA GLU A 63 10.87 -0.99 -5.41
C GLU A 63 10.49 0.00 -4.31
N LEU A 64 9.25 0.44 -4.32
CA LEU A 64 8.74 1.33 -3.27
C LEU A 64 8.74 0.63 -1.92
N LEU A 65 8.30 -0.62 -1.88
CA LEU A 65 8.33 -1.43 -0.66
C LEU A 65 9.73 -1.47 -0.05
N ALA A 66 10.73 -1.76 -0.88
CA ALA A 66 12.12 -1.83 -0.42
C ALA A 66 12.58 -0.50 0.17
N LYS A 67 12.25 0.61 -0.49
CA LYS A 67 12.62 1.94 -0.02
C LYS A 67 11.93 2.33 1.27
N ILE A 68 10.65 1.98 1.39
CA ILE A 68 9.89 2.25 2.62
C ILE A 68 10.46 1.44 3.78
N LYS A 69 10.73 0.16 3.57
CA LYS A 69 11.25 -0.69 4.64
C LYS A 69 12.66 -0.30 5.07
N ASP A 70 13.43 0.23 4.15
CA ASP A 70 14.78 0.72 4.48
C ASP A 70 14.72 1.91 5.43
N LYS A 71 13.79 2.82 5.21
CA LYS A 71 13.67 4.05 6.00
C LYS A 71 12.70 3.91 7.17
N TYR A 72 11.64 3.13 6.99
CA TYR A 72 10.60 2.91 8.00
C TYR A 72 10.37 1.41 8.17
N PRO A 73 11.28 0.70 8.84
CA PRO A 73 11.23 -0.77 8.88
C PRO A 73 9.99 -1.34 9.57
N LYS A 74 9.32 -0.56 10.37
CA LYS A 74 8.11 -1.02 11.06
C LYS A 74 6.81 -0.65 10.35
N MET A 75 6.90 0.08 9.25
CA MET A 75 5.72 0.49 8.49
C MET A 75 5.11 -0.72 7.78
N PRO A 76 3.85 -1.08 8.06
CA PRO A 76 3.18 -2.12 7.28
C PRO A 76 2.97 -1.65 5.85
N VAL A 77 3.33 -2.50 4.89
CA VAL A 77 3.16 -2.21 3.47
C VAL A 77 2.37 -3.33 2.83
N VAL A 78 1.30 -2.98 2.15
CA VAL A 78 0.43 -3.92 1.44
C VAL A 78 0.58 -3.68 -0.06
N LEU A 79 0.77 -4.74 -0.82
CA LEU A 79 0.83 -4.66 -2.27
C LEU A 79 -0.49 -5.09 -2.89
N ILE A 80 -0.93 -4.34 -3.90
CA ILE A 80 -2.12 -4.67 -4.67
C ILE A 80 -1.68 -5.14 -6.04
N SER A 81 -2.22 -6.26 -6.52
CA SER A 81 -1.87 -6.79 -7.82
C SER A 81 -3.05 -7.47 -8.49
N GLY A 82 -3.14 -7.34 -9.81
CA GLY A 82 -4.08 -8.09 -10.62
C GLY A 82 -3.55 -9.44 -11.05
N TYR A 83 -2.36 -9.80 -10.61
CA TYR A 83 -1.69 -11.03 -10.99
C TYR A 83 -1.47 -11.94 -9.81
N SER A 84 -1.10 -13.20 -10.10
CA SER A 84 -0.60 -14.08 -9.07
C SER A 84 0.71 -13.51 -8.54
N ILE A 85 0.80 -13.34 -7.26
CA ILE A 85 1.92 -12.63 -6.64
C ILE A 85 3.11 -13.54 -6.34
N GLY A 86 2.88 -14.84 -6.35
CA GLY A 86 3.88 -15.80 -5.91
C GLY A 86 5.20 -15.78 -6.66
N ASP A 87 5.16 -15.47 -7.95
CA ASP A 87 6.35 -15.55 -8.78
C ASP A 87 7.24 -14.32 -8.72
N GLU A 88 6.72 -13.20 -8.34
CA GLU A 88 7.46 -11.93 -8.36
C GLU A 88 8.24 -11.65 -7.08
N ASN A 89 7.98 -12.40 -6.05
CA ASN A 89 8.63 -12.23 -4.75
C ASN A 89 9.73 -13.23 -4.49
N SER A 90 10.06 -14.02 -5.46
CA SER A 90 10.98 -15.12 -5.25
C SER A 90 12.41 -14.71 -5.51
N GLY A 91 13.05 -14.12 -4.58
CA GLY A 91 14.46 -13.81 -4.69
C GLY A 91 15.09 -13.83 -3.32
N PRO A 92 16.25 -14.46 -3.16
CA PRO A 92 16.96 -14.38 -1.88
C PRO A 92 17.25 -12.92 -1.56
N GLY A 93 16.93 -12.49 -0.37
CA GLY A 93 17.15 -11.13 0.04
C GLY A 93 16.08 -10.13 -0.36
N SER A 94 15.01 -10.59 -1.01
CA SER A 94 13.90 -9.69 -1.36
C SER A 94 13.16 -9.28 -0.10
N VAL A 95 12.80 -8.00 -0.04
CA VAL A 95 11.97 -7.48 1.04
C VAL A 95 10.54 -7.95 0.79
N GLN A 96 9.91 -8.46 1.84
CA GLN A 96 8.56 -8.99 1.73
C GLN A 96 7.54 -7.96 2.21
N PRO A 97 6.39 -7.84 1.52
CA PRO A 97 5.31 -6.99 2.02
C PRO A 97 4.64 -7.64 3.23
N ASP A 98 3.97 -6.82 4.01
CA ASP A 98 3.23 -7.31 5.18
C ASP A 98 1.88 -7.91 4.79
N GLY A 99 1.38 -7.59 3.61
CA GLY A 99 0.16 -8.17 3.10
C GLY A 99 0.01 -7.97 1.60
N PHE A 100 -0.91 -8.74 1.03
CA PHE A 100 -1.26 -8.67 -0.38
C PHE A 100 -2.75 -8.49 -0.54
N LEU A 101 -3.13 -7.78 -1.59
CA LEU A 101 -4.52 -7.60 -1.94
C LEU A 101 -4.65 -7.87 -3.44
N ALA A 102 -5.35 -8.94 -3.79
CA ALA A 102 -5.55 -9.32 -5.19
C ALA A 102 -6.76 -8.60 -5.77
N LYS A 103 -6.66 -8.10 -6.99
CA LYS A 103 -7.79 -7.51 -7.71
C LYS A 103 -8.60 -8.61 -8.38
N PRO A 104 -9.93 -8.54 -8.36
CA PRO A 104 -10.74 -7.60 -7.62
C PRO A 104 -10.81 -7.95 -6.13
N PHE A 105 -10.77 -6.94 -5.27
CA PHE A 105 -10.88 -7.16 -3.85
C PHE A 105 -12.20 -6.63 -3.32
N MET A 106 -12.60 -7.11 -2.15
CA MET A 106 -13.87 -6.78 -1.52
C MET A 106 -13.64 -6.10 -0.18
N MET A 107 -14.69 -5.53 0.38
CA MET A 107 -14.62 -4.88 1.71
C MET A 107 -14.08 -5.82 2.77
N SER A 108 -14.45 -7.11 2.71
CA SER A 108 -13.96 -8.09 3.67
C SER A 108 -12.46 -8.29 3.58
N ASP A 109 -11.89 -8.15 2.39
CA ASP A 109 -10.43 -8.26 2.22
C ASP A 109 -9.72 -7.09 2.90
N ILE A 110 -10.27 -5.90 2.78
CA ILE A 110 -9.73 -4.70 3.43
C ILE A 110 -9.83 -4.85 4.95
N GLU A 111 -10.97 -5.33 5.44
CA GLU A 111 -11.19 -5.53 6.87
C GLU A 111 -10.17 -6.52 7.45
N GLU A 112 -9.93 -7.63 6.75
CA GLU A 112 -8.94 -8.61 7.18
C GLU A 112 -7.54 -8.02 7.29
N LEU A 113 -7.15 -7.22 6.30
CA LEU A 113 -5.84 -6.58 6.32
C LEU A 113 -5.71 -5.63 7.49
N ILE A 114 -6.73 -4.82 7.72
CA ILE A 114 -6.72 -3.87 8.83
C ILE A 114 -6.60 -4.61 10.16
N ASN A 115 -7.38 -5.67 10.34
CA ASN A 115 -7.37 -6.44 11.58
C ASN A 115 -6.07 -7.20 11.79
N SER A 116 -5.40 -7.60 10.72
CA SER A 116 -4.13 -8.33 10.81
C SER A 116 -2.94 -7.42 11.05
N LEU A 117 -2.95 -6.21 10.48
CA LEU A 117 -1.77 -5.34 10.47
C LEU A 117 -1.88 -4.15 11.42
N LEU A 118 -3.06 -3.80 11.80
CA LEU A 118 -3.32 -2.68 12.69
C LEU A 118 -4.10 -3.13 13.92
#